data_4cfed5e93a8ab6c42d466cbf4dbebb2d
#
_entry.id   4cfed5e93a8ab6c42d466cbf4dbebb2d
#
_cell.length_a   1.000
_cell.length_b   1.000
_cell.length_c   1.000
_cell.angle_alpha   90.00
_cell.angle_beta   90.00
_cell.angle_gamma   90.00
#
_symmetry.space_group_name_H-M   'P 1'
#
loop_
_entity.id
_entity.type
_entity.pdbx_description
1 polymer ?
#
loop_
_entity_poly.entity_id
_entity_poly.type
_entity_poly.pdbx_seq_one_letter_code
_entity_poly.pdbx_strand_id
1 'polypeptide(L)'
;HFGKALTLTQLEQVCENLIAQGAHNLNFVTPTHYAHVLRALLTRYRPTVPVVWNTGGYERLETLHSLDGLVDIYLPDLKYLDGNAAARYSAAPDYPQVAVDAIQEMVRQVGPCQFDENGLMKKGVIIRHLILPGQVDGAKAVMDWVADTFPKGTVLFSLMSQYTPWGDLSNVPEIDRRLRRGEMSSAIQYMQNLGLDGFCQERTSAKEEYTPPFDLTGLLFSKEK
;
A
#
# COMPACT_ATOMS: atom_id res chain seq x y z
N HIS A 1 22.85 -5.58 5.44
CA HIS A 1 22.04 -4.37 5.43
C HIS A 1 22.33 -3.62 4.14
N PHE A 2 21.32 -3.45 3.32
CA PHE A 2 21.37 -2.67 2.10
C PHE A 2 20.82 -1.28 2.43
N GLY A 3 21.56 -0.22 2.15
CA GLY A 3 21.12 1.16 2.40
C GLY A 3 22.27 2.07 2.81
N LYS A 4 22.06 3.36 2.64
CA LYS A 4 23.00 4.42 3.03
C LYS A 4 22.27 5.45 3.88
N ALA A 5 22.90 5.87 4.97
CA ALA A 5 22.36 6.97 5.78
C ALA A 5 22.39 8.28 4.98
N LEU A 6 21.27 9.01 5.01
CA LEU A 6 21.10 10.29 4.33
C LEU A 6 20.70 11.37 5.33
N THR A 7 21.14 12.60 5.07
CA THR A 7 20.56 13.80 5.69
C THR A 7 19.22 14.14 5.03
N LEU A 8 18.41 14.97 5.70
CA LEU A 8 17.14 15.45 5.09
C LEU A 8 17.37 16.19 3.77
N THR A 9 18.45 16.96 3.66
CA THR A 9 18.79 17.69 2.43
C THR A 9 19.16 16.72 1.29
N GLN A 10 19.88 15.65 1.61
CA GLN A 10 20.19 14.62 0.62
C GLN A 10 18.94 13.84 0.18
N LEU A 11 18.01 13.55 1.10
CA LEU A 11 16.75 12.90 0.77
C LEU A 11 15.86 13.80 -0.10
N GLU A 12 15.81 15.11 0.17
CA GLU A 12 15.15 16.10 -0.67
C GLU A 12 15.73 16.10 -2.09
N GLN A 13 17.07 16.11 -2.22
CA GLN A 13 17.73 16.04 -3.52
C GLN A 13 17.42 14.75 -4.29
N VAL A 14 17.28 13.61 -3.58
CA VAL A 14 16.84 12.34 -4.20
C VAL A 14 15.42 12.49 -4.76
N CYS A 15 14.51 13.09 -4.00
CA CYS A 15 13.15 13.34 -4.47
C CYS A 15 13.13 14.22 -5.72
N GLU A 16 13.88 15.32 -5.72
CA GLU A 16 14.00 16.21 -6.88
C GLU A 16 14.59 15.51 -8.10
N ASN A 17 15.62 14.70 -7.92
CA ASN A 17 16.24 13.94 -8.99
C ASN A 17 15.27 12.93 -9.61
N LEU A 18 14.44 12.25 -8.81
CA LEU A 18 13.42 11.34 -9.31
C LEU A 18 12.34 12.08 -10.10
N ILE A 19 11.90 13.23 -9.62
CA ILE A 19 10.93 14.08 -10.33
C ILE A 19 11.50 14.56 -11.65
N ALA A 20 12.76 15.02 -11.67
CA ALA A 20 13.43 15.45 -12.88
C ALA A 20 13.61 14.33 -13.91
N GLN A 21 13.64 13.06 -13.48
CA GLN A 21 13.65 11.87 -14.33
C GLN A 21 12.25 11.48 -14.83
N GLY A 22 11.20 12.22 -14.48
CA GLY A 22 9.83 12.00 -14.93
C GLY A 22 8.99 11.13 -14.00
N ALA A 23 9.35 11.01 -12.72
CA ALA A 23 8.50 10.31 -11.75
C ALA A 23 7.13 10.99 -11.62
N HIS A 24 6.05 10.23 -11.76
CA HIS A 24 4.68 10.73 -11.63
C HIS A 24 4.21 10.89 -10.17
N ASN A 25 4.91 10.29 -9.23
CA ASN A 25 4.70 10.39 -7.79
C ASN A 25 5.98 10.02 -7.02
N LEU A 26 6.00 10.37 -5.74
CA LEU A 26 7.02 9.89 -4.79
C LEU A 26 6.40 8.86 -3.86
N ASN A 27 6.71 7.59 -4.07
CA ASN A 27 6.16 6.47 -3.32
C ASN A 27 7.10 6.06 -2.17
N PHE A 28 6.73 6.40 -0.94
CA PHE A 28 7.42 5.95 0.26
C PHE A 28 6.87 4.59 0.70
N VAL A 29 7.67 3.54 0.48
CA VAL A 29 7.28 2.15 0.78
C VAL A 29 7.67 1.78 2.20
N THR A 30 6.73 1.26 2.97
CA THR A 30 6.88 0.89 4.40
C THR A 30 7.45 2.04 5.25
N PRO A 31 6.88 3.25 5.13
CA PRO A 31 7.46 4.47 5.67
C PRO A 31 7.22 4.65 7.17
N THR A 32 6.37 3.85 7.79
CA THR A 32 5.91 3.96 9.19
C THR A 32 7.05 4.19 10.18
N HIS A 33 8.15 3.43 10.05
CA HIS A 33 9.32 3.54 10.93
C HIS A 33 10.05 4.89 10.82
N TYR A 34 9.88 5.59 9.70
CA TYR A 34 10.50 6.88 9.40
C TYR A 34 9.49 8.02 9.33
N ALA A 35 8.27 7.83 9.85
CA ALA A 35 7.20 8.81 9.76
C ALA A 35 7.61 10.21 10.26
N HIS A 36 8.34 10.28 11.39
CA HIS A 36 8.84 11.53 11.94
C HIS A 36 9.86 12.23 11.03
N VAL A 37 10.72 11.49 10.33
CA VAL A 37 11.71 12.01 9.37
C VAL A 37 11.00 12.51 8.12
N LEU A 38 10.07 11.71 7.58
CA LEU A 38 9.32 12.06 6.38
C LEU A 38 8.39 13.25 6.63
N ARG A 39 7.78 13.33 7.82
CA ARG A 39 7.03 14.53 8.23
C ARG A 39 7.92 15.78 8.22
N ALA A 40 9.12 15.71 8.79
CA ALA A 40 10.06 16.82 8.80
C ALA A 40 10.48 17.21 7.37
N LEU A 41 10.72 16.24 6.49
CA LEU A 41 10.99 16.47 5.07
C LEU A 41 9.82 17.18 4.39
N LEU A 42 8.62 16.60 4.45
CA LEU A 42 7.44 17.07 3.73
C LEU A 42 6.87 18.39 4.27
N THR A 43 7.18 18.76 5.51
CA THR A 43 6.84 20.07 6.08
C THR A 43 7.67 21.19 5.46
N ARG A 44 8.94 20.94 5.17
CA ARG A 44 9.86 21.96 4.59
C ARG A 44 9.93 21.91 3.07
N TYR A 45 9.65 20.75 2.47
CA TYR A 45 9.74 20.51 1.04
C TYR A 45 8.41 19.95 0.52
N ARG A 46 7.81 20.65 -0.42
CA ARG A 46 6.59 20.21 -1.10
C ARG A 46 6.93 19.74 -2.50
N PRO A 47 6.87 18.42 -2.78
CA PRO A 47 7.05 17.89 -4.13
C PRO A 47 6.01 18.45 -5.10
N THR A 48 6.39 18.59 -6.36
CA THR A 48 5.47 18.99 -7.46
C THR A 48 4.62 17.81 -7.98
N VAL A 49 4.89 16.60 -7.51
CA VAL A 49 4.14 15.37 -7.81
C VAL A 49 3.52 14.82 -6.54
N PRO A 50 2.46 14.01 -6.62
CA PRO A 50 1.81 13.43 -5.45
C PRO A 50 2.76 12.63 -4.55
N VAL A 51 2.59 12.80 -3.25
CA VAL A 51 3.24 11.99 -2.21
C VAL A 51 2.38 10.77 -1.90
N VAL A 52 2.96 9.58 -2.06
CA VAL A 52 2.30 8.30 -1.82
C VAL A 52 2.85 7.65 -0.55
N TRP A 53 1.94 7.31 0.38
CA TRP A 53 2.24 6.57 1.61
C TRP A 53 1.81 5.11 1.47
N ASN A 54 2.77 4.22 1.22
CA ASN A 54 2.53 2.81 0.94
C ASN A 54 2.82 1.97 2.20
N THR A 55 1.77 1.51 2.86
CA THR A 55 1.83 0.92 4.20
C THR A 55 1.11 -0.42 4.30
N GLY A 56 1.51 -1.23 5.28
CA GLY A 56 0.81 -2.46 5.65
C GLY A 56 -0.55 -2.25 6.35
N GLY A 57 -1.01 -1.02 6.50
CA GLY A 57 -2.29 -0.67 7.14
C GLY A 57 -2.24 -0.64 8.67
N TYR A 58 -1.20 -1.17 9.30
CA TYR A 58 -1.07 -1.21 10.76
C TYR A 58 -0.42 0.08 11.28
N GLU A 59 -1.21 1.18 11.25
CA GLU A 59 -0.76 2.52 11.59
C GLU A 59 -1.45 3.06 12.86
N ARG A 60 -0.71 3.79 13.66
CA ARG A 60 -1.30 4.53 14.77
C ARG A 60 -1.98 5.81 14.27
N LEU A 61 -3.17 6.12 14.80
CA LEU A 61 -3.91 7.33 14.42
C LEU A 61 -3.11 8.60 14.68
N GLU A 62 -2.34 8.67 15.78
CA GLU A 62 -1.50 9.84 16.07
C GLU A 62 -0.43 10.06 14.99
N THR A 63 0.11 8.97 14.43
CA THR A 63 1.06 9.06 13.32
C THR A 63 0.37 9.62 12.08
N LEU A 64 -0.81 9.11 11.73
CA LEU A 64 -1.59 9.58 10.59
C LEU A 64 -2.01 11.05 10.77
N HIS A 65 -2.51 11.44 11.94
CA HIS A 65 -2.84 12.83 12.24
C HIS A 65 -1.65 13.77 12.01
N SER A 66 -0.43 13.30 12.34
CA SER A 66 0.78 14.10 12.14
C SER A 66 1.17 14.29 10.67
N LEU A 67 0.59 13.49 9.77
CA LEU A 67 0.80 13.50 8.31
C LEU A 67 -0.33 14.21 7.55
N ASP A 68 -1.37 14.69 8.26
CA ASP A 68 -2.51 15.36 7.63
C ASP A 68 -2.05 16.56 6.80
N GLY A 69 -2.52 16.60 5.57
CA GLY A 69 -2.13 17.59 4.59
C GLY A 69 -0.72 17.40 3.97
N LEU A 70 0.05 16.36 4.34
CA LEU A 70 1.39 16.07 3.79
C LEU A 70 1.40 14.92 2.79
N VAL A 71 0.42 14.04 2.84
CA VAL A 71 0.25 12.88 1.96
C VAL A 71 -0.92 13.13 1.01
N ASP A 72 -0.77 12.77 -0.24
CA ASP A 72 -1.80 12.92 -1.27
C ASP A 72 -2.52 11.59 -1.56
N ILE A 73 -1.78 10.49 -1.56
CA ILE A 73 -2.31 9.16 -1.87
C ILE A 73 -1.88 8.18 -0.79
N TYR A 74 -2.84 7.47 -0.21
CA TYR A 74 -2.57 6.36 0.69
C TYR A 74 -2.75 5.02 -0.04
N LEU A 75 -1.81 4.09 0.20
CA LEU A 75 -1.82 2.72 -0.30
C LEU A 75 -1.77 1.73 0.89
N PRO A 76 -2.83 1.65 1.71
CA PRO A 76 -2.86 0.69 2.81
C PRO A 76 -3.15 -0.73 2.33
N ASP A 77 -2.52 -1.73 2.98
CA ASP A 77 -3.02 -3.09 2.93
C ASP A 77 -4.16 -3.26 3.94
N LEU A 78 -5.24 -3.93 3.55
CA LEU A 78 -6.22 -4.51 4.47
C LEU A 78 -6.13 -6.02 4.33
N LYS A 79 -5.35 -6.65 5.23
CA LYS A 79 -4.98 -8.06 5.12
C LYS A 79 -6.05 -9.00 5.67
N TYR A 80 -6.66 -8.62 6.79
CA TYR A 80 -7.63 -9.44 7.53
C TYR A 80 -8.68 -8.54 8.17
N LEU A 81 -9.92 -9.06 8.28
CA LEU A 81 -10.95 -8.54 9.19
C LEU A 81 -11.25 -9.52 10.34
N ASP A 82 -10.69 -10.74 10.28
CA ASP A 82 -10.76 -11.71 11.37
C ASP A 82 -9.49 -11.67 12.21
N GLY A 83 -9.66 -11.43 13.53
CA GLY A 83 -8.57 -11.40 14.50
C GLY A 83 -7.83 -12.74 14.64
N ASN A 84 -8.53 -13.87 14.42
CA ASN A 84 -7.88 -15.19 14.45
C ASN A 84 -6.96 -15.39 13.25
N ALA A 85 -7.38 -14.98 12.06
CA ALA A 85 -6.53 -14.99 10.86
C ALA A 85 -5.33 -14.05 11.04
N ALA A 86 -5.55 -12.85 11.58
CA ALA A 86 -4.51 -11.88 11.87
C ALA A 86 -3.49 -12.39 12.90
N ALA A 87 -3.97 -13.04 13.98
CA ALA A 87 -3.10 -13.70 14.97
C ALA A 87 -2.29 -14.83 14.34
N ARG A 88 -2.94 -15.68 13.52
CA ARG A 88 -2.34 -16.88 12.92
C ARG A 88 -1.25 -16.56 11.90
N TYR A 89 -1.52 -15.62 11.00
CA TYR A 89 -0.63 -15.33 9.86
C TYR A 89 0.31 -14.14 10.08
N SER A 90 0.03 -13.29 11.06
CA SER A 90 0.79 -12.05 11.29
C SER A 90 1.13 -11.78 12.75
N ALA A 91 0.72 -12.66 13.69
CA ALA A 91 0.91 -12.50 15.14
C ALA A 91 0.36 -11.14 15.67
N ALA A 92 -0.67 -10.59 15.04
CA ALA A 92 -1.26 -9.28 15.33
C ALA A 92 -2.79 -9.39 15.44
N PRO A 93 -3.35 -9.93 16.52
CA PRO A 93 -4.79 -10.17 16.65
C PRO A 93 -5.65 -8.91 16.59
N ASP A 94 -5.09 -7.76 16.91
CA ASP A 94 -5.73 -6.44 16.86
C ASP A 94 -5.60 -5.74 15.50
N TYR A 95 -4.87 -6.33 14.55
CA TYR A 95 -4.67 -5.77 13.20
C TYR A 95 -5.98 -5.32 12.53
N PRO A 96 -7.09 -6.09 12.55
CA PRO A 96 -8.33 -5.69 11.88
C PRO A 96 -8.84 -4.33 12.35
N GLN A 97 -8.94 -4.12 13.65
CA GLN A 97 -9.43 -2.86 14.20
C GLN A 97 -8.50 -1.70 13.88
N VAL A 98 -7.18 -1.90 14.09
CA VAL A 98 -6.18 -0.87 13.82
C VAL A 98 -6.16 -0.48 12.34
N ALA A 99 -6.24 -1.46 11.43
CA ALA A 99 -6.22 -1.19 9.99
C ALA A 99 -7.51 -0.49 9.50
N VAL A 100 -8.66 -0.89 10.03
CA VAL A 100 -9.95 -0.26 9.73
C VAL A 100 -9.94 1.21 10.15
N ASP A 101 -9.56 1.51 11.38
CA ASP A 101 -9.50 2.87 11.91
C ASP A 101 -8.49 3.72 11.11
N ALA A 102 -7.34 3.14 10.78
CA ALA A 102 -6.31 3.80 9.99
C ALA A 102 -6.80 4.14 8.57
N ILE A 103 -7.47 3.21 7.89
CA ILE A 103 -7.99 3.44 6.53
C ILE A 103 -9.09 4.51 6.53
N GLN A 104 -9.98 4.50 7.51
CA GLN A 104 -11.00 5.53 7.65
C GLN A 104 -10.38 6.91 7.85
N GLU A 105 -9.35 7.01 8.69
CA GLU A 105 -8.61 8.25 8.88
C GLU A 105 -7.88 8.70 7.60
N MET A 106 -7.25 7.78 6.87
CA MET A 106 -6.62 8.07 5.57
C MET A 106 -7.63 8.68 4.58
N VAL A 107 -8.83 8.08 4.49
CA VAL A 107 -9.92 8.60 3.62
C VAL A 107 -10.40 9.96 4.10
N ARG A 108 -10.51 10.18 5.42
CA ARG A 108 -10.86 11.50 5.98
C ARG A 108 -9.87 12.58 5.54
N GLN A 109 -8.57 12.27 5.52
CA GLN A 109 -7.52 13.24 5.18
C GLN A 109 -7.50 13.61 3.70
N VAL A 110 -7.62 12.61 2.82
CA VAL A 110 -7.43 12.85 1.38
C VAL A 110 -8.73 12.94 0.60
N GLY A 111 -9.84 12.47 1.16
CA GLY A 111 -11.15 12.48 0.48
C GLY A 111 -11.25 11.52 -0.70
N PRO A 112 -12.26 11.70 -1.57
CA PRO A 112 -12.49 10.84 -2.74
C PRO A 112 -11.32 10.85 -3.74
N CYS A 113 -11.22 9.76 -4.52
CA CYS A 113 -10.21 9.62 -5.55
C CYS A 113 -10.30 10.72 -6.62
N GLN A 114 -9.18 11.34 -6.93
CA GLN A 114 -9.06 12.39 -7.95
C GLN A 114 -7.97 12.01 -8.95
N PHE A 115 -8.26 12.25 -10.23
CA PHE A 115 -7.38 11.93 -11.34
C PHE A 115 -7.15 13.18 -12.19
N ASP A 116 -6.02 13.26 -12.86
CA ASP A 116 -5.79 14.28 -13.88
C ASP A 116 -6.39 13.88 -15.23
N GLU A 117 -6.21 14.75 -16.22
CA GLU A 117 -6.71 14.55 -17.59
C GLU A 117 -6.10 13.31 -18.30
N ASN A 118 -4.94 12.81 -17.80
CA ASN A 118 -4.27 11.61 -18.32
C ASN A 118 -4.67 10.35 -17.53
N GLY A 119 -5.59 10.46 -16.57
CA GLY A 119 -6.03 9.36 -15.72
C GLY A 119 -5.03 8.99 -14.62
N LEU A 120 -4.03 9.82 -14.35
CA LEU A 120 -3.09 9.61 -13.24
C LEU A 120 -3.72 10.09 -11.93
N MET A 121 -3.70 9.22 -10.92
CA MET A 121 -4.24 9.55 -9.60
C MET A 121 -3.42 10.66 -8.94
N LYS A 122 -4.11 11.70 -8.47
CA LYS A 122 -3.53 12.83 -7.76
C LYS A 122 -3.84 12.82 -6.27
N LYS A 123 -4.96 12.24 -5.87
CA LYS A 123 -5.39 12.20 -4.48
C LYS A 123 -6.31 11.02 -4.23
N GLY A 124 -6.29 10.44 -3.02
CA GLY A 124 -7.24 9.40 -2.63
C GLY A 124 -6.59 8.20 -1.94
N VAL A 125 -7.37 7.14 -1.80
CA VAL A 125 -6.95 5.89 -1.14
C VAL A 125 -7.14 4.70 -2.06
N ILE A 126 -6.10 3.87 -2.20
CA ILE A 126 -6.17 2.56 -2.87
C ILE A 126 -5.98 1.49 -1.81
N ILE A 127 -7.05 0.84 -1.40
CA ILE A 127 -7.02 -0.26 -0.43
C ILE A 127 -6.55 -1.52 -1.16
N ARG A 128 -5.46 -2.13 -0.69
CA ARG A 128 -4.89 -3.34 -1.28
C ARG A 128 -5.23 -4.57 -0.44
N HIS A 129 -5.63 -5.64 -1.10
CA HIS A 129 -5.85 -6.93 -0.44
C HIS A 129 -5.17 -8.06 -1.21
N LEU A 130 -4.25 -8.77 -0.54
CA LEU A 130 -3.61 -9.97 -1.07
C LEU A 130 -4.39 -11.20 -0.65
N ILE A 131 -4.97 -11.91 -1.61
CA ILE A 131 -5.69 -13.16 -1.34
C ILE A 131 -4.69 -14.22 -0.88
N LEU A 132 -4.94 -14.80 0.30
CA LEU A 132 -4.19 -15.96 0.77
C LEU A 132 -4.88 -17.28 0.33
N PRO A 133 -4.11 -18.35 0.10
CA PRO A 133 -4.67 -19.68 -0.18
C PRO A 133 -5.62 -20.14 0.93
N GLY A 134 -6.81 -20.60 0.55
CA GLY A 134 -7.83 -21.05 1.50
C GLY A 134 -8.60 -19.93 2.21
N GLN A 135 -8.28 -18.64 1.95
CA GLN A 135 -8.87 -17.49 2.63
C GLN A 135 -9.78 -16.64 1.70
N VAL A 136 -10.45 -17.27 0.74
CA VAL A 136 -11.34 -16.57 -0.20
C VAL A 136 -12.50 -15.89 0.52
N ASP A 137 -13.06 -16.52 1.58
CA ASP A 137 -14.15 -15.93 2.35
C ASP A 137 -13.67 -14.74 3.19
N GLY A 138 -12.43 -14.78 3.68
CA GLY A 138 -11.78 -13.61 4.28
C GLY A 138 -11.61 -12.46 3.29
N ALA A 139 -11.24 -12.77 2.04
CA ALA A 139 -11.15 -11.75 0.98
C ALA A 139 -12.52 -11.15 0.65
N LYS A 140 -13.59 -11.96 0.61
CA LYS A 140 -14.97 -11.47 0.41
C LYS A 140 -15.40 -10.55 1.55
N ALA A 141 -15.14 -10.94 2.80
CA ALA A 141 -15.46 -10.09 3.95
C ALA A 141 -14.76 -8.72 3.88
N VAL A 142 -13.49 -8.68 3.42
CA VAL A 142 -12.78 -7.41 3.19
C VAL A 142 -13.48 -6.58 2.10
N MET A 143 -13.92 -7.20 1.01
CA MET A 143 -14.65 -6.51 -0.07
C MET A 143 -16.01 -5.99 0.40
N ASP A 144 -16.74 -6.77 1.19
CA ASP A 144 -18.02 -6.35 1.79
C ASP A 144 -17.81 -5.12 2.69
N TRP A 145 -16.81 -5.17 3.56
CA TRP A 145 -16.51 -4.04 4.43
C TRP A 145 -16.18 -2.77 3.63
N VAL A 146 -15.41 -2.87 2.54
CA VAL A 146 -15.09 -1.72 1.69
C VAL A 146 -16.36 -1.17 1.01
N ALA A 147 -17.22 -2.05 0.49
CA ALA A 147 -18.46 -1.66 -0.18
C ALA A 147 -19.46 -1.01 0.78
N ASP A 148 -19.56 -1.52 2.02
CA ASP A 148 -20.48 -1.03 3.03
C ASP A 148 -20.00 0.28 3.67
N THR A 149 -18.67 0.47 3.75
CA THR A 149 -18.09 1.62 4.45
C THR A 149 -17.93 2.84 3.57
N PHE A 150 -17.59 2.66 2.29
CA PHE A 150 -17.25 3.76 1.40
C PHE A 150 -18.20 3.88 0.21
N PRO A 151 -18.81 5.04 0.00
CA PRO A 151 -19.57 5.31 -1.22
C PRO A 151 -18.71 5.06 -2.47
N LYS A 152 -19.34 4.66 -3.57
CA LYS A 152 -18.69 4.45 -4.85
C LYS A 152 -17.89 5.69 -5.28
N GLY A 153 -16.69 5.49 -5.83
CA GLY A 153 -15.77 6.55 -6.21
C GLY A 153 -14.93 7.15 -5.06
N THR A 154 -15.21 6.77 -3.81
CA THR A 154 -14.43 7.28 -2.66
C THR A 154 -13.05 6.65 -2.59
N VAL A 155 -12.95 5.35 -2.76
CA VAL A 155 -11.71 4.57 -2.74
C VAL A 155 -11.59 3.69 -3.96
N LEU A 156 -10.37 3.30 -4.31
CA LEU A 156 -10.13 2.19 -5.22
C LEU A 156 -9.75 0.94 -4.43
N PHE A 157 -10.14 -0.23 -4.95
CA PHE A 157 -9.78 -1.51 -4.38
C PHE A 157 -8.83 -2.28 -5.31
N SER A 158 -7.66 -2.68 -4.80
CA SER A 158 -6.67 -3.48 -5.54
C SER A 158 -6.66 -4.90 -5.02
N LEU A 159 -7.28 -5.80 -5.76
CA LEU A 159 -7.28 -7.24 -5.46
C LEU A 159 -6.03 -7.88 -6.03
N MET A 160 -5.17 -8.41 -5.15
CA MET A 160 -3.88 -8.99 -5.52
C MET A 160 -3.90 -10.51 -5.40
N SER A 161 -3.47 -11.22 -6.45
CA SER A 161 -3.44 -12.69 -6.51
C SER A 161 -2.02 -13.27 -6.59
N GLN A 162 -1.00 -12.45 -6.48
CA GLN A 162 0.41 -12.83 -6.66
C GLN A 162 1.07 -13.43 -5.40
N TYR A 163 0.28 -13.99 -4.48
CA TYR A 163 0.83 -14.64 -3.30
C TYR A 163 1.83 -15.74 -3.69
N THR A 164 3.02 -15.69 -3.09
CA THR A 164 4.06 -16.70 -3.20
C THR A 164 4.49 -17.09 -1.79
N PRO A 165 4.47 -18.39 -1.44
CA PRO A 165 4.98 -18.85 -0.14
C PRO A 165 6.43 -18.43 0.04
N TRP A 166 6.76 -17.99 1.25
CA TRP A 166 8.11 -17.54 1.58
C TRP A 166 8.47 -17.89 3.02
N GLY A 167 9.70 -18.35 3.23
CA GLY A 167 10.21 -18.72 4.55
C GLY A 167 9.72 -20.08 5.06
N ASP A 168 9.81 -20.30 6.37
CA ASP A 168 9.29 -21.50 7.03
C ASP A 168 7.80 -21.33 7.34
N LEU A 169 6.96 -22.08 6.65
CA LEU A 169 5.51 -22.10 6.81
C LEU A 169 5.01 -23.37 7.49
N SER A 170 5.88 -24.13 8.17
CA SER A 170 5.52 -25.39 8.84
C SER A 170 4.35 -25.24 9.83
N ASN A 171 4.24 -24.07 10.48
CA ASN A 171 3.15 -23.76 11.41
C ASN A 171 1.85 -23.31 10.74
N VAL A 172 1.88 -23.00 9.44
CA VAL A 172 0.74 -22.51 8.64
C VAL A 172 0.70 -23.20 7.26
N PRO A 173 0.70 -24.55 7.21
CA PRO A 173 0.86 -25.31 5.98
C PRO A 173 -0.24 -25.06 4.95
N GLU A 174 -1.40 -24.57 5.36
CA GLU A 174 -2.51 -24.23 4.48
C GLU A 174 -2.19 -23.11 3.49
N ILE A 175 -1.25 -22.21 3.84
CA ILE A 175 -0.77 -21.14 2.96
C ILE A 175 0.59 -21.47 2.31
N ASP A 176 1.17 -22.64 2.56
CA ASP A 176 2.41 -23.09 1.90
C ASP A 176 2.12 -23.61 0.47
N ARG A 177 1.43 -22.82 -0.29
CA ARG A 177 1.11 -23.06 -1.70
C ARG A 177 0.70 -21.74 -2.38
N ARG A 178 0.74 -21.72 -3.68
CA ARG A 178 0.15 -20.62 -4.46
C ARG A 178 -1.38 -20.74 -4.51
N LEU A 179 -2.05 -19.63 -4.83
CA LEU A 179 -3.48 -19.61 -5.09
C LEU A 179 -3.86 -20.57 -6.22
N ARG A 180 -4.98 -21.28 -6.06
CA ARG A 180 -5.62 -22.03 -7.12
C ARG A 180 -6.42 -21.09 -8.03
N ARG A 181 -6.59 -21.48 -9.30
CA ARG A 181 -7.38 -20.69 -10.27
C ARG A 181 -8.80 -20.44 -9.78
N GLY A 182 -9.46 -21.45 -9.18
CA GLY A 182 -10.82 -21.31 -8.66
C GLY A 182 -10.94 -20.32 -7.52
N GLU A 183 -9.94 -20.24 -6.61
CA GLU A 183 -9.91 -19.27 -5.53
C GLU A 183 -9.84 -17.85 -6.09
N MET A 184 -8.94 -17.63 -7.05
CA MET A 184 -8.80 -16.34 -7.73
C MET A 184 -10.07 -15.95 -8.48
N SER A 185 -10.62 -16.85 -9.31
CA SER A 185 -11.82 -16.57 -10.10
C SER A 185 -13.02 -16.25 -9.20
N SER A 186 -13.18 -16.98 -8.08
CA SER A 186 -14.25 -16.72 -7.10
C SER A 186 -14.14 -15.32 -6.49
N ALA A 187 -12.94 -14.89 -6.10
CA ALA A 187 -12.72 -13.57 -5.52
C ALA A 187 -12.95 -12.44 -6.56
N ILE A 188 -12.46 -12.61 -7.79
CA ILE A 188 -12.65 -11.63 -8.87
C ILE A 188 -14.15 -11.49 -9.21
N GLN A 189 -14.86 -12.61 -9.37
CA GLN A 189 -16.30 -12.59 -9.64
C GLN A 189 -17.08 -11.90 -8.52
N TYR A 190 -16.68 -12.13 -7.27
CA TYR A 190 -17.30 -11.48 -6.13
C TYR A 190 -17.09 -9.97 -6.14
N MET A 191 -15.86 -9.50 -6.38
CA MET A 191 -15.53 -8.07 -6.53
C MET A 191 -16.37 -7.41 -7.62
N GLN A 192 -16.50 -8.08 -8.77
CA GLN A 192 -17.31 -7.60 -9.90
C GLN A 192 -18.81 -7.50 -9.55
N ASN A 193 -19.34 -8.50 -8.83
CA ASN A 193 -20.75 -8.53 -8.41
C ASN A 193 -21.07 -7.40 -7.41
N LEU A 194 -20.12 -7.06 -6.53
CA LEU A 194 -20.24 -5.92 -5.62
C LEU A 194 -20.12 -4.56 -6.35
N GLY A 195 -19.57 -4.55 -7.56
CA GLY A 195 -19.35 -3.32 -8.33
C GLY A 195 -18.30 -2.40 -7.69
N LEU A 196 -17.32 -2.96 -6.96
CA LEU A 196 -16.21 -2.20 -6.40
C LEU A 196 -15.38 -1.56 -7.50
N ASP A 197 -15.12 -0.26 -7.36
CA ASP A 197 -14.20 0.46 -8.24
C ASP A 197 -12.75 0.03 -7.93
N GLY A 198 -12.01 -0.38 -8.96
CA GLY A 198 -10.64 -0.82 -8.77
C GLY A 198 -10.13 -1.77 -9.84
N PHE A 199 -9.13 -2.56 -9.50
CA PHE A 199 -8.45 -3.45 -10.45
C PHE A 199 -7.97 -4.73 -9.77
N CYS A 200 -7.79 -5.77 -10.60
CA CYS A 200 -7.21 -7.04 -10.18
C CYS A 200 -5.80 -7.14 -10.76
N GLN A 201 -4.82 -7.41 -9.91
CA GLN A 201 -3.47 -7.73 -10.37
C GLN A 201 -3.38 -9.23 -10.66
N GLU A 202 -3.09 -9.56 -11.93
CA GLU A 202 -2.95 -10.94 -12.36
C GLU A 202 -1.62 -11.56 -11.91
N ARG A 203 -1.56 -12.91 -11.92
CA ARG A 203 -0.38 -13.72 -11.55
C ARG A 203 0.87 -13.39 -12.35
N THR A 204 0.74 -12.82 -13.55
CA THR A 204 1.84 -12.38 -14.43
C THR A 204 2.59 -11.17 -13.90
N SER A 205 2.00 -10.43 -12.92
CA SER A 205 2.67 -9.28 -12.28
C SER A 205 3.74 -9.69 -11.26
N ALA A 206 3.85 -10.97 -10.88
CA ALA A 206 4.91 -11.48 -10.02
C ALA A 206 6.20 -11.76 -10.81
N LYS A 207 6.66 -10.81 -11.62
CA LYS A 207 7.93 -10.88 -12.31
C LYS A 207 9.00 -10.15 -11.52
N GLU A 208 10.24 -10.64 -11.60
CA GLU A 208 11.42 -9.98 -11.00
C GLU A 208 11.58 -8.52 -11.46
N GLU A 209 11.04 -8.18 -12.62
CA GLU A 209 11.05 -6.84 -13.23
C GLU A 209 10.35 -5.77 -12.34
N TYR A 210 9.46 -6.16 -11.42
CA TYR A 210 8.80 -5.24 -10.48
C TYR A 210 9.54 -5.10 -9.14
N THR A 211 10.61 -5.85 -8.95
CA THR A 211 11.52 -5.64 -7.82
C THR A 211 12.58 -4.65 -8.28
N PRO A 212 12.61 -3.41 -7.77
CA PRO A 212 13.64 -2.46 -8.18
C PRO A 212 15.02 -3.05 -7.86
N PRO A 213 16.00 -2.92 -8.77
CA PRO A 213 17.36 -3.26 -8.44
C PRO A 213 17.77 -2.38 -7.26
N PHE A 214 18.10 -2.98 -6.11
CA PHE A 214 18.59 -2.24 -4.95
C PHE A 214 20.04 -1.78 -5.18
N ASP A 215 20.25 -0.99 -6.23
CA ASP A 215 21.56 -0.56 -6.74
C ASP A 215 21.94 0.87 -6.32
N LEU A 216 21.16 1.47 -5.42
CA LEU A 216 21.30 2.85 -4.97
C LEU A 216 21.15 3.89 -6.10
N THR A 217 20.45 3.57 -7.20
CA THR A 217 20.05 4.51 -8.25
C THR A 217 19.36 5.72 -7.63
N GLY A 218 19.77 6.93 -8.01
CA GLY A 218 19.28 8.19 -7.42
C GLY A 218 20.12 8.72 -6.25
N LEU A 219 21.05 7.93 -5.68
CA LEU A 219 22.00 8.37 -4.66
C LEU A 219 23.36 8.84 -5.24
N LEU A 220 23.47 8.97 -6.54
CA LEU A 220 24.67 9.51 -7.18
C LEU A 220 24.67 11.04 -7.00
N PHE A 221 25.14 11.49 -5.84
CA PHE A 221 25.53 12.87 -5.67
C PHE A 221 26.81 13.09 -6.50
N SER A 222 26.81 14.10 -7.37
CA SER A 222 28.05 14.56 -8.00
C SER A 222 29.07 14.77 -6.88
N LYS A 223 30.24 14.13 -7.01
CA LYS A 223 31.35 14.36 -6.08
C LYS A 223 31.57 15.86 -6.04
N GLU A 224 31.39 16.48 -4.87
CA GLU A 224 31.92 17.81 -4.62
C GLU A 224 33.40 17.79 -4.97
N LYS A 225 33.81 18.71 -5.87
CA LYS A 225 35.21 18.93 -6.24
C LYS A 225 35.92 19.65 -5.11
#